data_5233cd954294cb3f55f73880d8c7e028
#
_entry.id   5233cd954294cb3f55f73880d8c7e028
#
_cell.length_a   1.000
_cell.length_b   1.000
_cell.length_c   1.000
_cell.angle_alpha   90.00
_cell.angle_beta   90.00
_cell.angle_gamma   90.00
#
_symmetry.space_group_name_H-M   'P 1'
#
loop_
_entity.id
_entity.type
_entity.pdbx_description
1 polymer ?
#
loop_
_entity_poly.entity_id
_entity_poly.type
_entity_poly.pdbx_seq_one_letter_code
_entity_poly.pdbx_strand_id
1 'polypeptide(L)'
;MGDLKLKSTIMRKLCFMTLILMSAFLSVNAQQGPLNDYLGKYVFAEGSPVAEVSVTIQDSSLVINSAMGSTQLEKKGVDSFYLATYDALVIFKRKDGNAVESVSILVQGMELVGRKEASPVALKEDEFYAKYWMKQNY
;
A
#
# COMPACT_ATOMS: atom_id res chain seq x y z
N MET A 1 55.31 2.73 -30.21
CA MET A 1 54.62 3.83 -29.50
C MET A 1 53.12 3.90 -29.75
N GLY A 2 52.53 3.01 -30.56
CA GLY A 2 51.09 2.94 -30.79
C GLY A 2 50.28 2.24 -29.71
N ASP A 3 50.87 1.32 -28.98
CA ASP A 3 50.14 0.45 -28.04
C ASP A 3 49.66 1.14 -26.75
N LEU A 4 50.37 2.15 -26.29
CA LEU A 4 49.97 2.91 -25.07
C LEU A 4 48.73 3.77 -25.31
N LYS A 5 48.60 4.36 -26.51
CA LYS A 5 47.39 5.14 -26.86
C LYS A 5 46.15 4.25 -27.06
N LEU A 6 46.35 3.06 -27.66
CA LEU A 6 45.28 2.10 -27.85
C LEU A 6 44.78 1.52 -26.54
N LYS A 7 45.66 1.18 -25.61
CA LYS A 7 45.31 0.71 -24.26
C LYS A 7 44.56 1.76 -23.45
N SER A 8 44.97 3.01 -23.54
CA SER A 8 44.28 4.11 -22.89
C SER A 8 42.85 4.34 -23.42
N THR A 9 42.68 4.23 -24.73
CA THR A 9 41.35 4.41 -25.37
C THR A 9 40.42 3.23 -25.05
N ILE A 10 40.92 2.01 -24.99
CA ILE A 10 40.16 0.82 -24.63
C ILE A 10 39.77 0.87 -23.15
N MET A 11 40.69 1.24 -22.28
CA MET A 11 40.41 1.42 -20.85
C MET A 11 39.33 2.49 -20.57
N ARG A 12 39.38 3.62 -21.27
CA ARG A 12 38.36 4.67 -21.16
C ARG A 12 37.00 4.16 -21.65
N LYS A 13 36.92 3.45 -22.74
CA LYS A 13 35.68 2.84 -23.24
C LYS A 13 35.15 1.75 -22.30
N LEU A 14 36.02 0.96 -21.71
CA LEU A 14 35.66 -0.07 -20.73
C LEU A 14 35.09 0.57 -19.44
N CYS A 15 35.69 1.65 -18.94
CA CYS A 15 35.22 2.39 -17.80
C CYS A 15 33.83 3.02 -18.06
N PHE A 16 33.60 3.58 -19.24
CA PHE A 16 32.29 4.13 -19.62
C PHE A 16 31.23 3.05 -19.72
N MET A 17 31.59 1.87 -20.25
CA MET A 17 30.66 0.74 -20.39
C MET A 17 30.27 0.15 -19.01
N THR A 18 31.21 0.06 -18.07
CA THR A 18 30.95 -0.39 -16.70
C THR A 18 30.13 0.63 -15.91
N LEU A 19 30.33 1.93 -16.13
CA LEU A 19 29.55 2.99 -15.49
C LEU A 19 28.09 2.99 -15.94
N ILE A 20 27.83 2.72 -17.23
CA ILE A 20 26.46 2.60 -17.77
C ILE A 20 25.76 1.34 -17.25
N LEU A 21 26.49 0.24 -17.09
CA LEU A 21 25.93 -1.01 -16.56
C LEU A 21 25.57 -0.88 -15.06
N MET A 22 26.32 -0.07 -14.32
CA MET A 22 26.10 0.16 -12.89
C MET A 22 24.90 1.09 -12.62
N SER A 23 24.53 1.95 -13.57
CA SER A 23 23.36 2.81 -13.45
C SER A 23 22.03 2.11 -13.67
N ALA A 24 22.02 0.92 -14.28
CA ALA A 24 20.81 0.15 -14.54
C ALA A 24 20.28 -0.61 -13.30
N PHE A 25 21.07 -0.72 -12.23
CA PHE A 25 20.66 -1.41 -11.00
C PHE A 25 19.93 -0.51 -9.97
N LEU A 26 19.77 0.78 -10.23
CA LEU A 26 19.19 1.72 -9.26
C LEU A 26 17.68 1.94 -9.42
N SER A 27 16.99 1.17 -10.24
CA SER A 27 15.57 1.42 -10.54
C SER A 27 14.62 0.29 -10.15
N VAL A 28 14.90 -0.44 -9.08
CA VAL A 28 13.91 -1.34 -8.49
C VAL A 28 13.62 -0.92 -7.04
N ASN A 29 13.23 0.33 -6.88
CA ASN A 29 12.31 0.66 -5.81
C ASN A 29 10.91 0.42 -6.37
N ALA A 30 10.42 -0.80 -6.28
CA ALA A 30 9.00 -1.04 -6.24
C ALA A 30 8.49 -0.15 -5.11
N GLN A 31 7.78 0.91 -5.44
CA GLN A 31 7.14 1.81 -4.48
C GLN A 31 6.13 0.97 -3.70
N GLN A 32 6.61 0.33 -2.66
CA GLN A 32 5.74 -0.21 -1.64
C GLN A 32 5.17 1.02 -0.95
N GLY A 33 3.96 1.39 -1.31
CA GLY A 33 3.23 2.39 -0.55
C GLY A 33 3.29 2.05 0.93
N PRO A 34 3.37 3.02 1.81
CA PRO A 34 3.45 2.77 3.23
C PRO A 34 2.27 1.90 3.66
N LEU A 35 2.49 0.92 4.53
CA LEU A 35 1.43 0.04 5.05
C LEU A 35 0.26 0.83 5.66
N ASN A 36 0.53 2.05 6.09
CA ASN A 36 -0.45 2.98 6.63
C ASN A 36 -1.59 3.33 5.66
N ASP A 37 -1.34 3.28 4.34
CA ASP A 37 -2.36 3.58 3.33
C ASP A 37 -3.53 2.60 3.37
N TYR A 38 -3.28 1.36 3.78
CA TYR A 38 -4.29 0.30 3.84
C TYR A 38 -5.12 0.33 5.13
N LEU A 39 -4.65 1.04 6.17
CA LEU A 39 -5.30 1.08 7.46
C LEU A 39 -6.68 1.74 7.39
N GLY A 40 -7.60 1.22 8.15
CA GLY A 40 -8.94 1.77 8.30
C GLY A 40 -10.02 0.71 8.25
N LYS A 41 -11.24 1.19 8.29
CA LYS A 41 -12.44 0.38 8.26
C LYS A 41 -13.00 0.35 6.84
N TYR A 42 -13.41 -0.83 6.39
CA TYR A 42 -14.03 -1.06 5.10
C TYR A 42 -15.42 -1.66 5.30
N VAL A 43 -16.43 -1.03 4.74
CA VAL A 43 -17.82 -1.43 4.87
C VAL A 43 -18.28 -2.06 3.56
N PHE A 44 -18.90 -3.22 3.65
CA PHE A 44 -19.45 -3.98 2.51
C PHE A 44 -20.91 -3.69 2.30
N ALA A 45 -21.43 -4.05 1.12
CA ALA A 45 -22.84 -3.89 0.80
C ALA A 45 -23.74 -4.77 1.70
N GLU A 46 -24.98 -4.36 1.87
CA GLU A 46 -25.99 -5.17 2.56
C GLU A 46 -26.16 -6.55 1.90
N GLY A 47 -26.27 -7.57 2.72
CA GLY A 47 -26.33 -8.97 2.25
C GLY A 47 -24.98 -9.62 2.04
N SER A 48 -23.89 -8.90 2.23
CA SER A 48 -22.54 -9.49 2.26
C SER A 48 -22.38 -10.40 3.48
N PRO A 49 -21.66 -11.55 3.36
CA PRO A 49 -21.39 -12.42 4.52
C PRO A 49 -20.58 -11.73 5.62
N VAL A 50 -19.89 -10.65 5.28
CA VAL A 50 -19.16 -9.79 6.21
C VAL A 50 -19.64 -8.37 6.02
N ALA A 51 -20.17 -7.75 7.08
CA ALA A 51 -20.67 -6.37 7.02
C ALA A 51 -19.52 -5.35 6.94
N GLU A 52 -18.47 -5.58 7.69
CA GLU A 52 -17.32 -4.69 7.77
C GLU A 52 -16.03 -5.43 8.14
N VAL A 53 -14.90 -4.89 7.74
CA VAL A 53 -13.57 -5.32 8.19
C VAL A 53 -12.75 -4.11 8.59
N SER A 54 -11.85 -4.26 9.54
CA SER A 54 -10.85 -3.26 9.85
C SER A 54 -9.45 -3.80 9.55
N VAL A 55 -8.63 -2.97 8.93
CA VAL A 55 -7.23 -3.27 8.62
C VAL A 55 -6.35 -2.51 9.59
N THR A 56 -5.49 -3.23 10.28
CA THR A 56 -4.55 -2.70 11.28
C THR A 56 -3.13 -3.21 11.00
N ILE A 57 -2.14 -2.63 11.65
CA ILE A 57 -0.76 -3.15 11.64
C ILE A 57 -0.50 -3.86 12.96
N GLN A 58 0.03 -5.06 12.87
CA GLN A 58 0.51 -5.84 14.00
C GLN A 58 1.83 -6.50 13.61
N ASP A 59 2.87 -6.34 14.43
CA ASP A 59 4.21 -6.88 14.17
C ASP A 59 4.75 -6.59 12.75
N SER A 60 4.59 -5.34 12.30
CA SER A 60 4.99 -4.86 10.95
C SER A 60 4.27 -5.54 9.78
N SER A 61 3.17 -6.21 10.04
CA SER A 61 2.30 -6.86 9.05
C SER A 61 0.89 -6.31 9.10
N LEU A 62 0.19 -6.34 7.97
CA LEU A 62 -1.22 -6.02 7.94
C LEU A 62 -2.04 -7.17 8.50
N VAL A 63 -3.00 -6.83 9.33
CA VAL A 63 -3.99 -7.75 9.90
C VAL A 63 -5.38 -7.26 9.55
N ILE A 64 -6.19 -8.13 8.99
CA ILE A 64 -7.61 -7.90 8.75
C ILE A 64 -8.42 -8.46 9.92
N ASN A 65 -9.27 -7.63 10.48
CA ASN A 65 -10.14 -7.98 11.60
C ASN A 65 -11.60 -7.92 11.14
N SER A 66 -12.36 -8.93 11.45
CA SER A 66 -13.80 -9.02 11.16
C SER A 66 -14.55 -9.66 12.31
N ALA A 67 -15.86 -9.75 12.21
CA ALA A 67 -16.68 -10.53 13.15
C ALA A 67 -16.30 -12.01 13.21
N MET A 68 -15.63 -12.52 12.17
CA MET A 68 -15.16 -13.90 12.07
C MET A 68 -13.76 -14.13 12.70
N GLY A 69 -13.10 -13.08 13.15
CA GLY A 69 -11.78 -13.11 13.75
C GLY A 69 -10.75 -12.24 13.05
N SER A 70 -9.51 -12.39 13.44
CA SER A 70 -8.36 -11.63 12.95
C SER A 70 -7.41 -12.55 12.20
N THR A 71 -6.96 -12.12 11.03
CA THR A 71 -6.03 -12.90 10.20
C THR A 71 -4.98 -11.98 9.58
N GLN A 72 -3.75 -12.44 9.56
CA GLN A 72 -2.64 -11.73 8.93
C GLN A 72 -2.75 -11.80 7.41
N LEU A 73 -2.46 -10.68 6.75
CA LEU A 73 -2.41 -10.56 5.31
C LEU A 73 -0.98 -10.82 4.81
N GLU A 74 -0.84 -11.79 3.92
CA GLU A 74 0.42 -12.09 3.25
C GLU A 74 0.53 -11.27 1.96
N LYS A 75 1.58 -10.48 1.84
CA LYS A 75 1.80 -9.67 0.64
C LYS A 75 2.13 -10.54 -0.57
N LYS A 76 1.39 -10.37 -1.66
CA LYS A 76 1.62 -11.08 -2.94
C LYS A 76 2.03 -10.14 -4.08
N GLY A 77 1.70 -8.87 -4.00
CA GLY A 77 2.04 -7.88 -5.02
C GLY A 77 1.78 -6.46 -4.56
N VAL A 78 1.79 -5.52 -5.48
CA VAL A 78 1.40 -4.14 -5.22
C VAL A 78 -0.11 -4.13 -4.94
N ASP A 79 -0.51 -3.61 -3.79
CA ASP A 79 -1.90 -3.55 -3.35
C ASP A 79 -2.64 -4.92 -3.29
N SER A 80 -1.91 -6.04 -3.42
CA SER A 80 -2.46 -7.39 -3.42
C SER A 80 -1.92 -8.23 -2.28
N PHE A 81 -2.82 -8.86 -1.55
CA PHE A 81 -2.52 -9.67 -0.37
C PHE A 81 -3.30 -10.97 -0.41
N TYR A 82 -2.82 -11.96 0.31
CA TYR A 82 -3.46 -13.25 0.43
C TYR A 82 -3.88 -13.51 1.89
N LEU A 83 -5.06 -14.04 2.04
CA LEU A 83 -5.67 -14.38 3.32
C LEU A 83 -5.73 -15.91 3.44
N ALA A 84 -4.68 -16.49 3.98
CA ALA A 84 -4.48 -17.95 4.00
C ALA A 84 -5.62 -18.72 4.71
N THR A 85 -6.18 -18.15 5.78
CA THR A 85 -7.26 -18.79 6.56
C THR A 85 -8.51 -19.07 5.73
N TYR A 86 -8.78 -18.25 4.72
CA TYR A 86 -10.00 -18.33 3.90
C TYR A 86 -9.72 -18.64 2.43
N ASP A 87 -8.46 -18.90 2.08
CA ASP A 87 -8.03 -19.03 0.67
C ASP A 87 -8.55 -17.88 -0.19
N ALA A 88 -8.34 -16.65 0.28
CA ALA A 88 -8.89 -15.45 -0.33
C ALA A 88 -7.79 -14.50 -0.82
N LEU A 89 -8.04 -13.88 -1.97
CA LEU A 89 -7.20 -12.81 -2.49
C LEU A 89 -7.82 -11.46 -2.12
N VAL A 90 -7.02 -10.60 -1.49
CA VAL A 90 -7.43 -9.26 -1.06
C VAL A 90 -6.70 -8.24 -1.92
N ILE A 91 -7.45 -7.42 -2.64
CA ILE A 91 -6.93 -6.39 -3.54
C ILE A 91 -7.43 -5.04 -3.08
N PHE A 92 -6.51 -4.14 -2.72
CA PHE A 92 -6.84 -2.76 -2.41
C PHE A 92 -6.84 -1.92 -3.67
N LYS A 93 -7.88 -1.13 -3.86
CA LYS A 93 -8.05 -0.24 -5.02
C LYS A 93 -7.80 1.20 -4.58
N ARG A 94 -6.95 1.89 -5.33
CA ARG A 94 -6.61 3.30 -5.08
C ARG A 94 -7.43 4.21 -5.98
N LYS A 95 -7.75 5.39 -5.47
CA LYS A 95 -8.32 6.48 -6.26
C LYS A 95 -7.17 7.31 -6.82
N ASP A 96 -7.15 7.46 -8.15
CA ASP A 96 -6.15 8.27 -8.87
C ASP A 96 -4.69 7.96 -8.50
N GLY A 97 -4.39 6.67 -8.19
CA GLY A 97 -3.06 6.19 -7.81
C GLY A 97 -2.56 6.60 -6.43
N ASN A 98 -3.36 7.31 -5.64
CA ASN A 98 -3.00 7.84 -4.33
C ASN A 98 -3.59 7.01 -3.18
N ALA A 99 -4.62 7.55 -2.54
CA ALA A 99 -5.23 6.91 -1.36
C ALA A 99 -6.02 5.65 -1.71
N VAL A 100 -5.98 4.66 -0.83
CA VAL A 100 -6.84 3.47 -0.93
C VAL A 100 -8.29 3.87 -0.66
N GLU A 101 -9.18 3.57 -1.61
CA GLU A 101 -10.60 3.89 -1.56
C GLU A 101 -11.47 2.68 -1.23
N SER A 102 -11.07 1.50 -1.72
CA SER A 102 -11.86 0.29 -1.54
C SER A 102 -10.98 -0.96 -1.48
N VAL A 103 -11.58 -2.05 -1.06
CA VAL A 103 -10.97 -3.38 -1.04
C VAL A 103 -11.89 -4.36 -1.76
N SER A 104 -11.30 -5.22 -2.56
CA SER A 104 -11.97 -6.35 -3.19
C SER A 104 -11.42 -7.65 -2.60
N ILE A 105 -12.28 -8.47 -2.05
CA ILE A 105 -11.93 -9.78 -1.48
C ILE A 105 -12.55 -10.86 -2.35
N LEU A 106 -11.69 -11.63 -3.02
CA LEU A 106 -12.10 -12.77 -3.82
C LEU A 106 -11.97 -14.04 -2.99
N VAL A 107 -13.07 -14.63 -2.65
CA VAL A 107 -13.15 -15.84 -1.83
C VAL A 107 -14.18 -16.81 -2.42
N GLN A 108 -13.77 -18.06 -2.62
CA GLN A 108 -14.67 -19.14 -3.10
C GLN A 108 -15.48 -18.77 -4.37
N GLY A 109 -14.88 -18.03 -5.30
CA GLY A 109 -15.53 -17.58 -6.52
C GLY A 109 -16.47 -16.38 -6.37
N MET A 110 -16.59 -15.81 -5.19
CA MET A 110 -17.33 -14.57 -4.91
C MET A 110 -16.38 -13.39 -4.78
N GLU A 111 -16.81 -12.23 -5.26
CA GLU A 111 -16.12 -10.96 -5.04
C GLU A 111 -16.91 -10.11 -4.05
N LEU A 112 -16.28 -9.78 -2.93
CA LEU A 112 -16.83 -8.89 -1.93
C LEU A 112 -16.13 -7.54 -2.06
N VAL A 113 -16.87 -6.47 -2.33
CA VAL A 113 -16.31 -5.12 -2.45
C VAL A 113 -16.68 -4.28 -1.24
N GLY A 114 -15.67 -3.87 -0.49
CA GLY A 114 -15.81 -2.96 0.66
C GLY A 114 -15.28 -1.57 0.34
N ARG A 115 -16.00 -0.55 0.72
CA ARG A 115 -15.56 0.84 0.63
C ARG A 115 -14.90 1.27 1.93
N LYS A 116 -13.77 1.95 1.81
CA LYS A 116 -13.10 2.53 2.96
C LYS A 116 -13.96 3.63 3.55
N GLU A 117 -14.29 3.47 4.82
CA GLU A 117 -14.99 4.50 5.57
C GLU A 117 -14.05 5.69 5.76
N ALA A 118 -14.54 6.90 5.48
CA ALA A 118 -13.77 8.11 5.75
C ALA A 118 -13.46 8.12 7.25
N SER A 119 -12.18 8.07 7.58
CA SER A 119 -11.75 8.15 8.98
C SER A 119 -12.25 9.48 9.57
N PRO A 120 -12.96 9.50 10.67
CA PRO A 120 -13.39 10.74 11.32
C PRO A 120 -12.21 11.60 11.81
N VAL A 121 -10.98 11.15 11.64
CA VAL A 121 -9.75 11.80 12.09
C VAL A 121 -9.11 12.68 11.01
N ALA A 122 -9.82 13.03 9.95
CA ALA A 122 -9.40 14.11 9.07
C ALA A 122 -10.25 15.37 9.25
N LEU A 123 -10.75 15.60 10.44
CA LEU A 123 -10.99 16.97 10.89
C LEU A 123 -9.58 17.57 11.03
N LYS A 124 -9.23 18.46 10.11
CA LYS A 124 -8.02 19.28 10.23
C LYS A 124 -7.96 19.78 11.66
N GLU A 125 -6.82 19.66 12.28
CA GLU A 125 -6.60 20.13 13.65
C GLU A 125 -7.21 21.54 13.86
N ASP A 126 -7.18 22.35 12.81
CA ASP A 126 -7.74 23.69 12.73
C ASP A 126 -9.26 23.74 12.97
N GLU A 127 -10.02 22.76 12.46
CA GLU A 127 -11.48 22.71 12.61
C GLU A 127 -11.89 22.21 14.00
N PHE A 128 -11.09 21.31 14.57
CA PHE A 128 -11.32 20.81 15.93
C PHE A 128 -11.11 21.93 16.97
N TYR A 129 -10.03 22.67 16.86
CA TYR A 129 -9.73 23.78 17.77
C TYR A 129 -10.73 24.93 17.60
N ALA A 130 -11.13 25.28 16.39
CA ALA A 130 -12.13 26.32 16.13
C ALA A 130 -13.49 26.00 16.79
N LYS A 131 -13.91 24.73 16.74
CA LYS A 131 -15.16 24.29 17.37
C LYS A 131 -15.11 24.31 18.89
N TYR A 132 -13.97 24.01 19.50
CA TYR A 132 -13.80 24.06 20.96
C TYR A 132 -13.66 25.50 21.49
N TRP A 133 -12.95 26.38 20.78
CA TRP A 133 -12.78 27.78 21.15
C TRP A 133 -14.08 28.58 21.09
N MET A 134 -14.93 28.31 20.11
CA MET A 134 -16.26 28.97 20.03
C MET A 134 -17.22 28.57 21.15
N LYS A 135 -17.02 27.39 21.74
CA LYS A 135 -17.90 26.86 22.79
C LYS A 135 -17.57 27.40 24.19
N GLN A 136 -16.39 27.96 24.39
CA GLN A 136 -15.91 28.50 25.69
C GLN A 136 -16.09 30.02 25.83
N ASN A 137 -16.41 30.73 24.75
CA ASN A 137 -16.48 32.18 24.73
C ASN A 137 -17.92 32.74 24.53
N TYR A 138 -18.94 31.89 24.73
CA TYR A 138 -20.35 32.32 24.77
C TYR A 138 -21.05 31.78 26.00
#